data_3c51e8f2c334bfbf4ee354e49637f7fc
#
_entry.id   3c51e8f2c334bfbf4ee354e49637f7fc
#
_cell.length_a   1.000
_cell.length_b   1.000
_cell.length_c   1.000
_cell.angle_alpha   90.00
_cell.angle_beta   90.00
_cell.angle_gamma   90.00
#
_symmetry.space_group_name_H-M   'P 1'
#
loop_
_entity.id
_entity.type
_entity.pdbx_description
1 polymer ?
#
loop_
_entity_poly.entity_id
_entity_poly.type
_entity_poly.pdbx_seq_one_letter_code
_entity_poly.pdbx_strand_id
1 'polypeptide(L)'
;MISIKDEIAKILEDNIDGLNGDEILESIEIPADPKMGDYAFPCFRLAKQFRKAPPVIAQEITEKIVDRSIFEKVENVNAYINMFISKEYLIENTLREVADKQENFGSSDLGAGKKVIVEFSSPNIAKPFHIGHIRSTVIGNSIYKIYDFLGYDTVRINHLGDYGTQFGKMIVAFRKWGNEDDVKKEPIKTLLGYYVKFHDEAEKDPSLEDEARATFTKLENGEAEETRLWEWFREESLKEFTRVYKMLGIEFDSYAGESFYSDKMAPVVKELEDKGLLVESRGAKIVDLEEFGMAPALITKSDGSTLYITRDIAAAIYRKQHYNFYKNLYIVASQQNLHFQQWIKVLELMGYDWGKDCIHIPFGLVSLEEGTMSTRHGRVVFLEEVLRKAVEKTKDIILTRGVNTDLADDVSKQVGIGAVIFQELANNRIKDYTFSWDKILNFEGETGPYVQYTHARAASILRNGENEFKEAKKDFDNVKFEYIMSEAAYMLSKLIYGFPDVVKESAERYEPSIITRYIVDVAQAFNRFYHDEHILVENVEEKKAKLLLVYAAMQTIRNGLKLLGIDAPERM
;
A
#
# COMPACT_ATOMS: atom_id res chain seq x y z
N MET A 1 9.23 8.30 -20.13
CA MET A 1 9.01 7.59 -21.41
C MET A 1 7.70 8.03 -21.98
N ILE A 2 7.68 8.25 -23.26
CA ILE A 2 6.46 8.18 -24.04
C ILE A 2 6.06 6.71 -24.01
N SER A 3 4.88 6.35 -23.54
CA SER A 3 4.45 4.95 -23.57
C SER A 3 4.29 4.51 -25.04
N ILE A 4 4.39 3.20 -25.31
CA ILE A 4 4.10 2.70 -26.67
C ILE A 4 2.73 3.19 -27.14
N LYS A 5 1.77 3.29 -26.23
CA LYS A 5 0.42 3.83 -26.49
C LYS A 5 0.46 5.30 -26.92
N ASP A 6 1.30 6.13 -26.27
CA ASP A 6 1.50 7.54 -26.66
C ASP A 6 2.19 7.65 -28.04
N GLU A 7 3.16 6.78 -28.33
CA GLU A 7 3.82 6.75 -29.64
C GLU A 7 2.85 6.33 -30.75
N ILE A 8 2.01 5.33 -30.49
CA ILE A 8 0.92 4.94 -31.40
C ILE A 8 -0.02 6.13 -31.61
N ALA A 9 -0.41 6.82 -30.53
CA ALA A 9 -1.31 7.97 -30.62
C ALA A 9 -0.71 9.06 -31.51
N LYS A 10 0.59 9.34 -31.36
CA LYS A 10 1.31 10.30 -32.22
C LYS A 10 1.36 9.87 -33.68
N ILE A 11 1.67 8.60 -33.95
CA ILE A 11 1.67 8.07 -35.31
C ILE A 11 0.27 8.17 -35.94
N LEU A 12 -0.78 7.87 -35.19
CA LEU A 12 -2.15 7.99 -35.65
C LEU A 12 -2.56 9.46 -35.84
N GLU A 13 -2.14 10.39 -34.98
CA GLU A 13 -2.39 11.82 -35.12
C GLU A 13 -1.80 12.38 -36.42
N ASP A 14 -0.59 11.97 -36.78
CA ASP A 14 0.06 12.37 -38.03
C ASP A 14 -0.68 11.82 -39.29
N ASN A 15 -1.54 10.82 -39.13
CA ASN A 15 -2.26 10.14 -40.22
C ASN A 15 -3.79 10.31 -40.20
N ILE A 16 -4.36 10.96 -39.20
CA ILE A 16 -5.81 11.17 -39.01
C ILE A 16 -6.12 12.66 -38.85
N ASP A 17 -6.68 13.27 -39.90
CA ASP A 17 -7.08 14.65 -39.81
C ASP A 17 -8.23 14.86 -38.83
N GLY A 18 -8.09 15.85 -37.91
CA GLY A 18 -9.18 16.36 -37.07
C GLY A 18 -9.44 15.59 -35.77
N LEU A 19 -8.52 14.73 -35.34
CA LEU A 19 -8.41 14.24 -33.97
C LEU A 19 -7.08 14.72 -33.38
N ASN A 20 -7.08 15.04 -32.08
CA ASN A 20 -5.85 15.32 -31.36
C ASN A 20 -5.31 14.05 -30.66
N GLY A 21 -4.04 14.10 -30.24
CA GLY A 21 -3.37 12.96 -29.61
C GLY A 21 -4.10 12.42 -28.39
N ASP A 22 -4.72 13.28 -27.56
CA ASP A 22 -5.44 12.86 -26.35
C ASP A 22 -6.72 12.06 -26.70
N GLU A 23 -7.49 12.51 -27.69
CA GLU A 23 -8.70 11.80 -28.18
C GLU A 23 -8.35 10.44 -28.78
N ILE A 24 -7.22 10.37 -29.48
CA ILE A 24 -6.70 9.12 -30.04
C ILE A 24 -6.25 8.20 -28.92
N LEU A 25 -5.50 8.70 -27.96
CA LEU A 25 -4.98 7.94 -26.82
C LEU A 25 -6.11 7.30 -25.99
N GLU A 26 -7.19 8.04 -25.74
CA GLU A 26 -8.39 7.52 -25.08
C GLU A 26 -9.11 6.44 -25.88
N SER A 27 -9.01 6.49 -27.21
CA SER A 27 -9.68 5.56 -28.12
C SER A 27 -8.90 4.28 -28.41
N ILE A 28 -7.58 4.23 -28.13
CA ILE A 28 -6.77 3.04 -28.30
C ILE A 28 -7.16 1.98 -27.27
N GLU A 29 -7.53 0.80 -27.76
CA GLU A 29 -7.95 -0.36 -26.98
C GLU A 29 -6.88 -1.45 -26.99
N ILE A 30 -6.87 -2.32 -25.98
CA ILE A 30 -6.11 -3.57 -25.96
C ILE A 30 -7.07 -4.69 -26.31
N PRO A 31 -6.90 -5.39 -27.45
CA PRO A 31 -7.77 -6.48 -27.85
C PRO A 31 -7.76 -7.63 -26.83
N ALA A 32 -8.92 -8.22 -26.58
CA ALA A 32 -9.04 -9.39 -25.70
C ALA A 32 -8.39 -10.65 -26.33
N ASP A 33 -8.40 -10.76 -27.68
CA ASP A 33 -7.71 -11.83 -28.42
C ASP A 33 -6.36 -11.31 -28.94
N PRO A 34 -5.22 -11.86 -28.46
CA PRO A 34 -3.88 -11.47 -28.93
C PRO A 34 -3.67 -11.60 -30.44
N LYS A 35 -4.47 -12.40 -31.12
CA LYS A 35 -4.44 -12.52 -32.60
C LYS A 35 -4.91 -11.25 -33.31
N MET A 36 -5.57 -10.36 -32.58
CA MET A 36 -6.05 -9.08 -33.11
C MET A 36 -5.09 -7.92 -32.82
N GLY A 37 -3.84 -8.21 -32.41
CA GLY A 37 -2.79 -7.24 -32.13
C GLY A 37 -2.57 -6.96 -30.66
N ASP A 38 -1.54 -6.17 -30.37
CA ASP A 38 -1.26 -5.66 -29.03
C ASP A 38 -2.14 -4.45 -28.71
N TYR A 39 -2.45 -3.64 -29.74
CA TYR A 39 -3.32 -2.48 -29.67
C TYR A 39 -4.28 -2.44 -30.86
N ALA A 40 -5.45 -1.83 -30.67
CA ALA A 40 -6.42 -1.60 -31.72
C ALA A 40 -7.01 -0.18 -31.65
N PHE A 41 -7.25 0.44 -32.81
CA PHE A 41 -7.91 1.73 -32.90
C PHE A 41 -9.25 1.60 -33.64
N PRO A 42 -10.41 1.91 -32.99
CA PRO A 42 -11.74 1.82 -33.59
C PRO A 42 -12.05 3.04 -34.46
N CYS A 43 -12.34 2.84 -35.72
CA CYS A 43 -12.64 3.91 -36.69
C CYS A 43 -14.12 4.33 -36.72
N PHE A 44 -14.99 3.82 -35.83
CA PHE A 44 -16.44 4.11 -35.84
C PHE A 44 -16.76 5.60 -35.67
N ARG A 45 -16.04 6.28 -34.76
CA ARG A 45 -16.24 7.71 -34.48
C ARG A 45 -15.93 8.60 -35.70
N LEU A 46 -15.03 8.15 -36.58
CA LEU A 46 -14.59 8.87 -37.77
C LEU A 46 -15.61 8.85 -38.90
N ALA A 47 -16.57 7.91 -38.88
CA ALA A 47 -17.55 7.73 -39.98
C ALA A 47 -18.34 8.99 -40.30
N LYS A 48 -18.77 9.74 -39.25
CA LYS A 48 -19.51 10.98 -39.43
C LYS A 48 -18.65 12.11 -39.99
N GLN A 49 -17.42 12.21 -39.56
CA GLN A 49 -16.46 13.22 -39.95
C GLN A 49 -15.99 13.04 -41.40
N PHE A 50 -15.56 11.82 -41.76
CA PHE A 50 -15.08 11.52 -43.08
C PHE A 50 -16.18 11.15 -44.11
N ARG A 51 -17.44 11.01 -43.63
CA ARG A 51 -18.60 10.59 -44.46
C ARG A 51 -18.34 9.31 -45.26
N LYS A 52 -17.63 8.36 -44.66
CA LYS A 52 -17.27 7.06 -45.20
C LYS A 52 -17.62 5.92 -44.25
N ALA A 53 -17.71 4.71 -44.77
CA ALA A 53 -17.90 3.54 -43.93
C ALA A 53 -16.67 3.28 -43.05
N PRO A 54 -16.80 2.92 -41.75
CA PRO A 54 -15.67 2.70 -40.86
C PRO A 54 -14.59 1.72 -41.39
N PRO A 55 -14.92 0.61 -42.06
CA PRO A 55 -13.93 -0.28 -42.63
C PRO A 55 -13.08 0.38 -43.73
N VAL A 56 -13.67 1.26 -44.55
CA VAL A 56 -12.95 1.99 -45.60
C VAL A 56 -11.98 3.00 -44.96
N ILE A 57 -12.42 3.67 -43.88
CA ILE A 57 -11.57 4.60 -43.13
C ILE A 57 -10.39 3.86 -42.50
N ALA A 58 -10.63 2.69 -41.89
CA ALA A 58 -9.57 1.88 -41.28
C ALA A 58 -8.55 1.45 -42.34
N GLN A 59 -8.98 1.05 -43.52
CA GLN A 59 -8.10 0.69 -44.63
C GLN A 59 -7.26 1.89 -45.10
N GLU A 60 -7.88 3.05 -45.35
CA GLU A 60 -7.19 4.25 -45.84
C GLU A 60 -6.13 4.74 -44.82
N ILE A 61 -6.42 4.69 -43.53
CA ILE A 61 -5.46 5.08 -42.49
C ILE A 61 -4.32 4.06 -42.40
N THR A 62 -4.63 2.77 -42.44
CA THR A 62 -3.61 1.70 -42.44
C THR A 62 -2.62 1.84 -43.59
N GLU A 63 -3.12 2.20 -44.80
CA GLU A 63 -2.29 2.42 -45.97
C GLU A 63 -1.44 3.71 -45.87
N LYS A 64 -1.90 4.72 -45.12
CA LYS A 64 -1.16 5.96 -44.87
C LYS A 64 -0.03 5.83 -43.87
N ILE A 65 -0.13 4.89 -42.93
CA ILE A 65 0.92 4.65 -41.93
C ILE A 65 2.18 4.14 -42.61
N VAL A 66 3.10 5.07 -42.91
CA VAL A 66 4.40 4.81 -43.54
C VAL A 66 5.44 4.46 -42.48
N ASP A 67 5.46 5.17 -41.36
CA ASP A 67 6.35 4.85 -40.24
C ASP A 67 5.84 3.62 -39.51
N ARG A 68 6.57 2.53 -39.67
CA ARG A 68 6.29 1.24 -39.01
C ARG A 68 7.43 0.80 -38.11
N SER A 69 8.28 1.71 -37.69
CA SER A 69 9.49 1.40 -36.89
C SER A 69 9.17 0.67 -35.56
N ILE A 70 8.01 0.99 -34.97
CA ILE A 70 7.56 0.36 -33.72
C ILE A 70 6.69 -0.89 -33.96
N PHE A 71 6.29 -1.15 -35.20
CA PHE A 71 5.35 -2.22 -35.53
C PHE A 71 6.02 -3.39 -36.27
N GLU A 72 5.72 -4.61 -35.87
CA GLU A 72 5.94 -5.80 -36.67
C GLU A 72 4.91 -5.84 -37.81
N LYS A 73 3.66 -5.46 -37.52
CA LYS A 73 2.55 -5.48 -38.44
C LYS A 73 1.49 -4.45 -38.09
N VAL A 74 0.91 -3.80 -39.09
CA VAL A 74 -0.33 -3.00 -38.96
C VAL A 74 -1.30 -3.50 -40.01
N GLU A 75 -2.50 -3.87 -39.60
CA GLU A 75 -3.55 -4.35 -40.52
C GLU A 75 -4.92 -3.83 -40.12
N ASN A 76 -5.81 -3.67 -41.08
CA ASN A 76 -7.20 -3.38 -40.79
C ASN A 76 -8.04 -4.67 -40.75
N VAL A 77 -8.85 -4.83 -39.72
CA VAL A 77 -9.86 -5.88 -39.61
C VAL A 77 -11.21 -5.23 -39.34
N ASN A 78 -12.09 -5.28 -40.35
CA ASN A 78 -13.36 -4.53 -40.33
C ASN A 78 -13.11 -3.03 -40.09
N ALA A 79 -13.69 -2.48 -39.00
CA ALA A 79 -13.58 -1.07 -38.64
C ALA A 79 -12.43 -0.77 -37.65
N TYR A 80 -11.51 -1.69 -37.44
CA TYR A 80 -10.36 -1.54 -36.54
C TYR A 80 -9.05 -1.51 -37.26
N ILE A 81 -8.14 -0.69 -36.79
CA ILE A 81 -6.70 -0.74 -37.14
C ILE A 81 -6.03 -1.53 -36.03
N ASN A 82 -5.55 -2.73 -36.34
CA ASN A 82 -4.88 -3.63 -35.44
C ASN A 82 -3.37 -3.48 -35.55
N MET A 83 -2.68 -3.27 -34.47
CA MET A 83 -1.26 -2.96 -34.42
C MET A 83 -0.53 -4.00 -33.57
N PHE A 84 0.46 -4.62 -34.15
CA PHE A 84 1.36 -5.61 -33.54
C PHE A 84 2.70 -4.94 -33.32
N ILE A 85 3.12 -4.87 -32.07
CA ILE A 85 4.38 -4.21 -31.70
C ILE A 85 5.57 -5.09 -32.09
N SER A 86 6.61 -4.51 -32.65
CA SER A 86 7.87 -5.21 -32.93
C SER A 86 8.43 -5.76 -31.59
N LYS A 87 8.73 -7.06 -31.57
CA LYS A 87 9.34 -7.71 -30.40
C LYS A 87 10.67 -7.06 -30.05
N GLU A 88 11.48 -6.77 -31.05
CA GLU A 88 12.79 -6.12 -30.88
C GLU A 88 12.62 -4.73 -30.27
N TYR A 89 11.70 -3.93 -30.82
CA TYR A 89 11.40 -2.60 -30.33
C TYR A 89 10.92 -2.63 -28.85
N LEU A 90 9.98 -3.51 -28.51
CA LEU A 90 9.49 -3.63 -27.14
C LEU A 90 10.62 -4.03 -26.18
N ILE A 91 11.43 -5.02 -26.54
CA ILE A 91 12.54 -5.50 -25.71
C ILE A 91 13.56 -4.38 -25.51
N GLU A 92 14.07 -3.79 -26.60
CA GLU A 92 15.08 -2.73 -26.53
C GLU A 92 14.64 -1.57 -25.66
N ASN A 93 13.44 -1.01 -25.92
CA ASN A 93 12.94 0.14 -25.17
C ASN A 93 12.67 -0.17 -23.71
N THR A 94 12.14 -1.36 -23.41
CA THR A 94 11.93 -1.79 -22.02
C THR A 94 13.25 -1.87 -21.27
N LEU A 95 14.25 -2.53 -21.84
CA LEU A 95 15.55 -2.70 -21.21
C LEU A 95 16.30 -1.37 -21.06
N ARG A 96 16.20 -0.50 -22.06
CA ARG A 96 16.76 0.86 -22.01
C ARG A 96 16.14 1.67 -20.87
N GLU A 97 14.82 1.67 -20.76
CA GLU A 97 14.14 2.41 -19.70
C GLU A 97 14.54 1.92 -18.30
N VAL A 98 14.59 0.59 -18.11
CA VAL A 98 15.05 0.03 -16.84
C VAL A 98 16.51 0.41 -16.54
N ALA A 99 17.37 0.39 -17.56
CA ALA A 99 18.78 0.76 -17.40
C ALA A 99 18.97 2.24 -17.06
N ASP A 100 18.15 3.12 -17.62
CA ASP A 100 18.21 4.58 -17.39
C ASP A 100 17.59 4.95 -16.06
N LYS A 101 16.38 4.48 -15.78
CA LYS A 101 15.61 4.84 -14.57
C LYS A 101 16.00 4.04 -13.30
N GLN A 102 16.50 2.85 -13.45
CA GLN A 102 16.96 1.98 -12.36
C GLN A 102 15.90 1.87 -11.24
N GLU A 103 16.21 2.35 -10.03
CA GLU A 103 15.29 2.33 -8.88
C GLU A 103 14.06 3.22 -9.05
N ASN A 104 14.06 4.11 -10.04
CA ASN A 104 12.92 4.95 -10.43
C ASN A 104 12.13 4.36 -11.61
N PHE A 105 12.48 3.18 -12.11
CA PHE A 105 11.67 2.51 -13.13
C PHE A 105 10.27 2.19 -12.59
N GLY A 106 9.25 2.65 -13.28
CA GLY A 106 7.84 2.59 -12.87
C GLY A 106 7.34 3.83 -12.14
N SER A 107 8.20 4.79 -11.77
CA SER A 107 7.78 6.06 -11.17
C SER A 107 7.18 7.03 -12.20
N SER A 108 6.45 8.02 -11.71
CA SER A 108 5.89 9.11 -12.53
C SER A 108 5.74 10.39 -11.70
N ASP A 109 5.40 11.49 -12.38
CA ASP A 109 5.08 12.79 -11.78
C ASP A 109 3.57 13.05 -11.71
N LEU A 110 2.75 11.99 -11.70
CA LEU A 110 1.28 12.07 -11.67
C LEU A 110 0.77 12.86 -10.46
N GLY A 111 1.48 12.76 -9.37
CA GLY A 111 1.18 13.42 -8.11
C GLY A 111 1.78 14.81 -7.93
N ALA A 112 2.53 15.34 -8.90
CA ALA A 112 3.26 16.59 -8.72
C ALA A 112 2.37 17.74 -8.19
N GLY A 113 2.77 18.32 -7.06
CA GLY A 113 2.04 19.39 -6.37
C GLY A 113 0.78 18.94 -5.60
N LYS A 114 0.49 17.67 -5.52
CA LYS A 114 -0.68 17.14 -4.81
C LYS A 114 -0.24 16.43 -3.52
N LYS A 115 -0.77 16.90 -2.38
CA LYS A 115 -0.48 16.31 -1.07
C LYS A 115 -1.46 15.19 -0.73
N VAL A 116 -0.95 14.02 -0.33
CA VAL A 116 -1.76 12.88 0.11
C VAL A 116 -1.39 12.51 1.54
N ILE A 117 -2.38 12.54 2.43
CA ILE A 117 -2.24 12.03 3.79
C ILE A 117 -2.59 10.55 3.79
N VAL A 118 -1.76 9.74 4.44
CA VAL A 118 -2.02 8.32 4.67
C VAL A 118 -2.03 8.07 6.18
N GLU A 119 -3.23 7.86 6.73
CA GLU A 119 -3.42 7.50 8.14
C GLU A 119 -3.48 5.98 8.26
N PHE A 120 -2.59 5.39 9.05
CA PHE A 120 -2.52 3.95 9.22
C PHE A 120 -1.88 3.54 10.55
N SER A 121 -1.96 2.25 10.86
CA SER A 121 -1.56 1.63 12.12
C SER A 121 -2.48 2.01 13.29
N SER A 122 -2.43 3.22 13.78
CA SER A 122 -3.35 3.84 14.75
C SER A 122 -3.68 2.97 15.97
N PRO A 123 -2.67 2.42 16.69
CA PRO A 123 -2.90 1.58 17.84
C PRO A 123 -3.37 2.40 19.07
N ASN A 124 -4.12 1.76 19.95
CA ASN A 124 -4.41 2.34 21.26
C ASN A 124 -3.17 2.25 22.15
N ILE A 125 -2.80 3.34 22.82
CA ILE A 125 -1.73 3.33 23.83
C ILE A 125 -2.14 2.46 25.04
N ALA A 126 -1.16 2.01 25.79
CA ALA A 126 -1.32 1.12 26.94
C ALA A 126 -2.02 -0.21 26.60
N LYS A 127 -2.05 -0.60 25.34
CA LYS A 127 -2.56 -1.88 24.84
C LYS A 127 -1.52 -2.58 23.98
N PRO A 128 -1.59 -3.94 23.89
CA PRO A 128 -0.65 -4.71 23.07
C PRO A 128 -0.69 -4.32 21.60
N PHE A 129 0.47 -4.19 21.00
CA PHE A 129 0.60 -4.14 19.55
C PHE A 129 0.59 -5.57 19.01
N HIS A 130 -0.59 -6.07 18.68
CA HIS A 130 -0.81 -7.46 18.32
C HIS A 130 -0.90 -7.66 16.81
N ILE A 131 -0.88 -8.93 16.36
CA ILE A 131 -0.92 -9.28 14.93
C ILE A 131 -2.11 -8.64 14.18
N GLY A 132 -3.23 -8.37 14.82
CA GLY A 132 -4.36 -7.68 14.17
C GLY A 132 -4.05 -6.25 13.69
N HIS A 133 -2.99 -5.61 14.23
CA HIS A 133 -2.56 -4.29 13.77
C HIS A 133 -1.66 -4.34 12.52
N ILE A 134 -1.12 -5.54 12.17
CA ILE A 134 -0.18 -5.64 11.06
C ILE A 134 -0.82 -5.19 9.75
N ARG A 135 -2.10 -5.55 9.51
CA ARG A 135 -2.79 -5.23 8.25
C ARG A 135 -2.84 -3.74 7.98
N SER A 136 -3.39 -2.96 8.92
CA SER A 136 -3.41 -1.50 8.79
C SER A 136 -2.01 -0.96 8.55
N THR A 137 -1.02 -1.46 9.32
CA THR A 137 0.36 -0.99 9.32
C THR A 137 1.05 -1.22 7.97
N VAL A 138 1.00 -2.44 7.42
CA VAL A 138 1.73 -2.75 6.17
C VAL A 138 0.96 -2.32 4.92
N ILE A 139 -0.39 -2.38 4.92
CA ILE A 139 -1.21 -1.87 3.83
C ILE A 139 -0.99 -0.36 3.69
N GLY A 140 -1.05 0.38 4.81
CA GLY A 140 -0.85 1.82 4.81
C GLY A 140 0.55 2.21 4.37
N ASN A 141 1.58 1.52 4.85
CA ASN A 141 2.96 1.76 4.43
C ASN A 141 3.17 1.48 2.92
N SER A 142 2.57 0.43 2.39
CA SER A 142 2.65 0.14 0.95
C SER A 142 1.92 1.20 0.11
N ILE A 143 0.70 1.60 0.49
CA ILE A 143 -0.05 2.67 -0.19
C ILE A 143 0.75 3.98 -0.15
N TYR A 144 1.33 4.34 1.02
CA TYR A 144 2.22 5.49 1.13
C TYR A 144 3.34 5.44 0.10
N LYS A 145 4.11 4.32 0.05
CA LYS A 145 5.23 4.13 -0.88
C LYS A 145 4.81 4.19 -2.35
N ILE A 146 3.64 3.66 -2.69
CA ILE A 146 3.09 3.70 -4.05
C ILE A 146 2.77 5.15 -4.45
N TYR A 147 2.10 5.92 -3.58
CA TYR A 147 1.79 7.31 -3.85
C TYR A 147 3.05 8.19 -3.93
N ASP A 148 4.01 7.98 -3.02
CA ASP A 148 5.32 8.64 -3.05
C ASP A 148 6.06 8.36 -4.36
N PHE A 149 6.07 7.11 -4.82
CA PHE A 149 6.69 6.70 -6.06
C PHE A 149 6.02 7.28 -7.32
N LEU A 150 4.73 7.61 -7.24
CA LEU A 150 3.98 8.31 -8.29
C LEU A 150 4.09 9.85 -8.19
N GLY A 151 5.00 10.37 -7.36
CA GLY A 151 5.33 11.79 -7.27
C GLY A 151 4.38 12.63 -6.42
N TYR A 152 3.53 12.02 -5.59
CA TYR A 152 2.72 12.76 -4.62
C TYR A 152 3.56 13.21 -3.42
N ASP A 153 3.24 14.40 -2.89
CA ASP A 153 3.76 14.85 -1.58
C ASP A 153 2.99 14.12 -0.47
N THR A 154 3.60 13.12 0.14
CA THR A 154 2.93 12.22 1.07
C THR A 154 3.20 12.56 2.53
N VAL A 155 2.19 12.39 3.41
CA VAL A 155 2.29 12.57 4.86
C VAL A 155 1.74 11.34 5.56
N ARG A 156 2.56 10.69 6.41
CA ARG A 156 2.19 9.50 7.19
C ARG A 156 1.72 9.91 8.57
N ILE A 157 0.47 9.59 8.90
CA ILE A 157 -0.10 9.90 10.22
C ILE A 157 -0.40 8.59 10.98
N ASN A 158 0.14 8.51 12.19
CA ASN A 158 -0.23 7.52 13.18
C ASN A 158 -1.22 8.17 14.16
N HIS A 159 -2.52 7.98 13.91
CA HIS A 159 -3.58 8.53 14.75
C HIS A 159 -3.77 7.66 15.99
N LEU A 160 -2.99 7.93 17.04
CA LEU A 160 -2.99 7.11 18.25
C LEU A 160 -4.34 7.19 18.98
N GLY A 161 -4.84 6.04 19.44
CA GLY A 161 -5.95 5.97 20.37
C GLY A 161 -5.47 6.29 21.78
N ASP A 162 -5.25 7.57 22.07
CA ASP A 162 -4.67 8.07 23.31
C ASP A 162 -5.64 8.90 24.15
N TYR A 163 -6.96 8.79 23.87
CA TYR A 163 -8.00 9.52 24.57
C TYR A 163 -9.20 8.62 24.89
N GLY A 164 -9.88 8.88 26.03
CA GLY A 164 -11.09 8.19 26.42
C GLY A 164 -11.07 7.64 27.86
N THR A 165 -12.23 7.20 28.34
CA THR A 165 -12.44 6.72 29.72
C THR A 165 -11.55 5.54 30.12
N GLN A 166 -10.99 4.81 29.15
CA GLN A 166 -10.03 3.75 29.39
C GLN A 166 -8.77 4.25 30.12
N PHE A 167 -8.38 5.51 29.93
CA PHE A 167 -7.22 6.09 30.62
C PHE A 167 -7.54 6.41 32.09
N GLY A 168 -8.77 6.80 32.38
CA GLY A 168 -9.23 6.87 33.77
C GLY A 168 -9.11 5.52 34.48
N LYS A 169 -9.54 4.43 33.82
CA LYS A 169 -9.38 3.06 34.36
C LYS A 169 -7.91 2.69 34.57
N MET A 170 -7.05 3.02 33.60
CA MET A 170 -5.62 2.72 33.70
C MET A 170 -4.93 3.48 34.82
N ILE A 171 -5.25 4.78 35.02
CA ILE A 171 -4.70 5.60 36.08
C ILE A 171 -5.16 5.06 37.44
N VAL A 172 -6.44 4.74 37.61
CA VAL A 172 -6.97 4.14 38.85
C VAL A 172 -6.30 2.79 39.13
N ALA A 173 -6.18 1.92 38.14
CA ALA A 173 -5.52 0.63 38.28
C ALA A 173 -4.06 0.78 38.73
N PHE A 174 -3.32 1.70 38.11
CA PHE A 174 -1.94 1.97 38.45
C PHE A 174 -1.81 2.50 39.87
N ARG A 175 -2.66 3.45 40.29
CA ARG A 175 -2.66 3.99 41.68
C ARG A 175 -2.92 2.93 42.74
N LYS A 176 -3.81 1.97 42.46
CA LYS A 176 -4.19 0.93 43.42
C LYS A 176 -3.20 -0.24 43.48
N TRP A 177 -2.64 -0.61 42.31
CA TRP A 177 -1.87 -1.87 42.21
C TRP A 177 -0.54 -1.72 41.45
N GLY A 178 -0.24 -0.52 40.96
CA GLY A 178 0.88 -0.30 40.08
C GLY A 178 2.21 -0.12 40.80
N ASN A 179 3.28 -0.44 40.03
CA ASN A 179 4.66 -0.20 40.41
C ASN A 179 5.39 0.35 39.17
N GLU A 180 6.08 1.50 39.33
CA GLU A 180 6.81 2.15 38.23
C GLU A 180 7.95 1.27 37.66
N ASP A 181 8.65 0.54 38.54
CA ASP A 181 9.77 -0.31 38.10
C ASP A 181 9.31 -1.49 37.24
N ASP A 182 8.12 -2.03 37.53
CA ASP A 182 7.53 -3.11 36.74
C ASP A 182 7.10 -2.60 35.36
N VAL A 183 6.47 -1.41 35.31
CA VAL A 183 6.11 -0.76 34.04
C VAL A 183 7.35 -0.45 33.22
N LYS A 184 8.42 0.05 33.81
CA LYS A 184 9.67 0.35 33.09
C LYS A 184 10.35 -0.89 32.50
N LYS A 185 10.18 -2.06 33.11
CA LYS A 185 10.77 -3.33 32.62
C LYS A 185 10.00 -3.91 31.41
N GLU A 186 8.68 -4.00 31.52
CA GLU A 186 7.79 -4.56 30.51
C GLU A 186 6.53 -3.69 30.38
N PRO A 187 6.62 -2.50 29.74
CA PRO A 187 5.60 -1.46 29.82
C PRO A 187 4.21 -1.97 29.43
N ILE A 188 4.07 -2.43 28.19
CA ILE A 188 2.75 -2.80 27.62
C ILE A 188 2.16 -4.02 28.32
N LYS A 189 2.98 -5.02 28.63
CA LYS A 189 2.51 -6.25 29.29
C LYS A 189 2.03 -5.96 30.70
N THR A 190 2.76 -5.11 31.43
CA THR A 190 2.41 -4.69 32.80
C THR A 190 1.13 -3.83 32.79
N LEU A 191 1.04 -2.83 31.90
CA LEU A 191 -0.15 -1.99 31.75
C LEU A 191 -1.38 -2.81 31.34
N LEU A 192 -1.23 -3.77 30.42
CA LEU A 192 -2.30 -4.70 30.07
C LEU A 192 -2.76 -5.50 31.31
N GLY A 193 -1.81 -6.00 32.10
CA GLY A 193 -2.13 -6.72 33.33
C GLY A 193 -2.97 -5.87 34.31
N TYR A 194 -2.63 -4.60 34.48
CA TYR A 194 -3.42 -3.68 35.29
C TYR A 194 -4.80 -3.40 34.69
N TYR A 195 -4.90 -3.27 33.36
CA TYR A 195 -6.18 -3.08 32.69
C TYR A 195 -7.11 -4.29 32.84
N VAL A 196 -6.61 -5.51 32.69
CA VAL A 196 -7.38 -6.75 32.91
C VAL A 196 -7.82 -6.82 34.38
N LYS A 197 -6.88 -6.61 35.33
CA LYS A 197 -7.18 -6.60 36.77
C LYS A 197 -8.24 -5.57 37.12
N PHE A 198 -8.21 -4.38 36.51
CA PHE A 198 -9.25 -3.38 36.73
C PHE A 198 -10.64 -3.92 36.39
N HIS A 199 -10.78 -4.60 35.26
CA HIS A 199 -12.07 -5.16 34.84
C HIS A 199 -12.55 -6.27 35.79
N ASP A 200 -11.64 -7.17 36.17
CA ASP A 200 -11.96 -8.27 37.09
C ASP A 200 -12.40 -7.73 38.48
N GLU A 201 -11.79 -6.64 38.96
CA GLU A 201 -12.16 -6.02 40.25
C GLU A 201 -13.41 -5.14 40.10
N ALA A 202 -13.64 -4.47 38.99
CA ALA A 202 -14.82 -3.65 38.73
C ALA A 202 -16.11 -4.50 38.63
N GLU A 203 -16.02 -5.77 38.22
CA GLU A 203 -17.16 -6.72 38.31
C GLU A 203 -17.59 -6.99 39.75
N LYS A 204 -16.64 -6.94 40.70
CA LYS A 204 -16.89 -7.16 42.13
C LYS A 204 -17.27 -5.87 42.84
N ASP A 205 -16.69 -4.75 42.43
CA ASP A 205 -16.92 -3.40 43.00
C ASP A 205 -17.21 -2.39 41.89
N PRO A 206 -18.49 -2.18 41.53
CA PRO A 206 -18.87 -1.24 40.48
C PRO A 206 -18.47 0.23 40.72
N SER A 207 -18.15 0.60 41.99
CA SER A 207 -17.71 1.96 42.31
C SER A 207 -16.38 2.34 41.61
N LEU A 208 -15.58 1.36 41.22
CA LEU A 208 -14.35 1.56 40.43
C LEU A 208 -14.61 2.19 39.05
N GLU A 209 -15.74 1.89 38.44
CA GLU A 209 -16.13 2.53 37.16
C GLU A 209 -16.45 4.02 37.35
N ASP A 210 -17.06 4.40 38.50
CA ASP A 210 -17.33 5.81 38.85
C ASP A 210 -16.03 6.56 39.14
N GLU A 211 -15.12 5.93 39.90
CA GLU A 211 -13.78 6.46 40.16
C GLU A 211 -12.99 6.69 38.87
N ALA A 212 -13.06 5.74 37.92
CA ALA A 212 -12.41 5.85 36.62
C ALA A 212 -12.98 6.99 35.76
N ARG A 213 -14.31 7.17 35.75
CA ARG A 213 -14.96 8.30 35.09
C ARG A 213 -14.52 9.63 35.67
N ALA A 214 -14.54 9.75 37.02
CA ALA A 214 -14.08 10.95 37.70
C ALA A 214 -12.60 11.25 37.44
N THR A 215 -11.75 10.22 37.41
CA THR A 215 -10.31 10.35 37.07
C THR A 215 -10.11 10.80 35.64
N PHE A 216 -10.91 10.29 34.70
CA PHE A 216 -10.83 10.74 33.30
C PHE A 216 -11.28 12.21 33.17
N THR A 217 -12.32 12.64 33.86
CA THR A 217 -12.70 14.07 33.91
C THR A 217 -11.58 14.97 34.45
N LYS A 218 -10.83 14.51 35.44
CA LYS A 218 -9.65 15.23 35.94
C LYS A 218 -8.56 15.35 34.88
N LEU A 219 -8.31 14.25 34.13
CA LEU A 219 -7.38 14.26 33.00
C LEU A 219 -7.82 15.26 31.92
N GLU A 220 -9.12 15.28 31.58
CA GLU A 220 -9.69 16.24 30.62
C GLU A 220 -9.52 17.70 31.06
N ASN A 221 -9.59 17.95 32.36
CA ASN A 221 -9.37 19.26 32.97
C ASN A 221 -7.87 19.62 33.09
N GLY A 222 -6.97 18.75 32.70
CA GLY A 222 -5.52 18.98 32.74
C GLY A 222 -4.92 18.93 34.14
N GLU A 223 -5.52 18.17 35.08
CA GLU A 223 -4.93 18.03 36.43
C GLU A 223 -3.56 17.38 36.36
N ALA A 224 -2.60 17.95 37.07
CA ALA A 224 -1.16 17.70 36.89
C ALA A 224 -0.75 16.23 37.04
N GLU A 225 -1.33 15.50 37.99
CA GLU A 225 -0.97 14.11 38.25
C GLU A 225 -1.55 13.16 37.19
N GLU A 226 -2.81 13.35 36.84
CA GLU A 226 -3.48 12.58 35.77
C GLU A 226 -2.79 12.77 34.44
N THR A 227 -2.45 14.02 34.11
CA THR A 227 -1.72 14.36 32.88
C THR A 227 -0.34 13.72 32.88
N ARG A 228 0.43 13.81 33.98
CA ARG A 228 1.75 13.19 34.12
C ARG A 228 1.71 11.68 33.89
N LEU A 229 0.74 10.98 34.52
CA LEU A 229 0.61 9.53 34.35
C LEU A 229 0.21 9.14 32.94
N TRP A 230 -0.72 9.88 32.34
CA TRP A 230 -1.15 9.65 30.96
C TRP A 230 -0.01 9.89 29.97
N GLU A 231 0.75 11.00 30.10
CA GLU A 231 1.92 11.28 29.28
C GLU A 231 2.97 10.17 29.40
N TRP A 232 3.23 9.69 30.59
CA TRP A 232 4.15 8.61 30.83
C TRP A 232 3.69 7.29 30.16
N PHE A 233 2.42 6.92 30.31
CA PHE A 233 1.87 5.73 29.63
C PHE A 233 1.95 5.85 28.10
N ARG A 234 1.72 7.05 27.58
CA ARG A 234 1.85 7.34 26.15
C ARG A 234 3.29 7.21 25.69
N GLU A 235 4.24 7.74 26.44
CA GLU A 235 5.67 7.67 26.11
C GLU A 235 6.16 6.21 26.11
N GLU A 236 5.85 5.43 27.15
CA GLU A 236 6.24 4.02 27.22
C GLU A 236 5.60 3.19 26.10
N SER A 237 4.34 3.47 25.76
CA SER A 237 3.67 2.81 24.63
C SER A 237 4.33 3.13 23.30
N LEU A 238 4.72 4.39 23.08
CA LEU A 238 5.41 4.80 21.85
C LEU A 238 6.80 4.15 21.71
N LYS A 239 7.54 3.98 22.81
CA LYS A 239 8.83 3.25 22.79
C LYS A 239 8.63 1.82 22.28
N GLU A 240 7.60 1.15 22.76
CA GLU A 240 7.25 -0.22 22.34
C GLU A 240 6.85 -0.28 20.87
N PHE A 241 5.92 0.58 20.44
CA PHE A 241 5.47 0.62 19.05
C PHE A 241 6.60 0.97 18.10
N THR A 242 7.47 1.94 18.45
CA THR A 242 8.61 2.34 17.63
C THR A 242 9.60 1.19 17.43
N ARG A 243 9.75 0.31 18.42
CA ARG A 243 10.59 -0.89 18.27
C ARG A 243 10.05 -1.81 17.17
N VAL A 244 8.74 -2.05 17.14
CA VAL A 244 8.09 -2.87 16.11
C VAL A 244 8.13 -2.17 14.75
N TYR A 245 7.87 -0.86 14.71
CA TYR A 245 7.97 -0.09 13.46
C TYR A 245 9.37 -0.13 12.86
N LYS A 246 10.43 -0.05 13.68
CA LYS A 246 11.80 -0.22 13.22
C LYS A 246 12.08 -1.60 12.64
N MET A 247 11.49 -2.67 13.20
CA MET A 247 11.61 -4.01 12.62
C MET A 247 10.95 -4.08 11.24
N LEU A 248 9.83 -3.39 11.03
CA LEU A 248 9.09 -3.32 9.77
C LEU A 248 9.64 -2.27 8.78
N GLY A 249 10.63 -1.48 9.17
CA GLY A 249 11.15 -0.37 8.36
C GLY A 249 10.13 0.75 8.12
N ILE A 250 9.25 1.02 9.11
CA ILE A 250 8.15 1.99 9.02
C ILE A 250 8.41 3.19 9.93
N GLU A 251 8.12 4.37 9.41
CA GLU A 251 8.21 5.64 10.12
C GLU A 251 6.96 6.48 9.88
N PHE A 252 6.69 7.44 10.78
CA PHE A 252 5.57 8.36 10.68
C PHE A 252 6.05 9.81 10.80
N ASP A 253 5.37 10.71 10.08
CA ASP A 253 5.64 12.14 10.11
C ASP A 253 4.88 12.83 11.25
N SER A 254 3.76 12.20 11.72
CA SER A 254 2.95 12.71 12.81
C SER A 254 2.40 11.58 13.69
N TYR A 255 2.43 11.82 15.01
CA TYR A 255 1.80 11.00 16.04
C TYR A 255 0.67 11.78 16.74
N ALA A 256 0.00 12.71 16.03
CA ALA A 256 -1.16 13.42 16.54
C ALA A 256 -2.34 12.46 16.67
N GLY A 257 -2.55 11.97 17.90
CA GLY A 257 -3.61 11.05 18.26
C GLY A 257 -4.92 11.76 18.58
N GLU A 258 -5.87 11.01 19.15
CA GLU A 258 -7.19 11.50 19.53
C GLU A 258 -7.13 12.69 20.48
N SER A 259 -6.18 12.68 21.44
CA SER A 259 -6.00 13.73 22.44
C SER A 259 -5.67 15.10 21.83
N PHE A 260 -4.91 15.11 20.72
CA PHE A 260 -4.53 16.34 20.01
C PHE A 260 -5.75 17.11 19.46
N TYR A 261 -6.86 16.43 19.20
CA TYR A 261 -8.06 17.03 18.62
C TYR A 261 -9.13 17.36 19.65
N SER A 262 -8.90 17.12 20.96
CA SER A 262 -9.91 17.28 22.00
C SER A 262 -10.41 18.74 22.14
N ASP A 263 -9.52 19.73 22.05
CA ASP A 263 -9.84 21.17 22.09
C ASP A 263 -10.51 21.68 20.78
N LYS A 264 -10.49 20.89 19.73
CA LYS A 264 -11.02 21.25 18.40
C LYS A 264 -12.46 20.75 18.16
N MET A 265 -13.00 19.97 19.09
CA MET A 265 -14.36 19.41 18.96
C MET A 265 -15.46 20.46 19.24
N ALA A 266 -15.28 21.33 20.22
CA ALA A 266 -16.28 22.35 20.54
C ALA A 266 -16.61 23.30 19.40
N PRO A 267 -15.63 23.80 18.60
CA PRO A 267 -15.91 24.56 17.39
C PRO A 267 -16.76 23.80 16.35
N VAL A 268 -16.56 22.50 16.19
CA VAL A 268 -17.35 21.67 15.27
C VAL A 268 -18.81 21.59 15.70
N VAL A 269 -19.06 21.34 16.99
CA VAL A 269 -20.43 21.32 17.53
C VAL A 269 -21.13 22.64 17.30
N LYS A 270 -20.41 23.76 17.59
CA LYS A 270 -20.95 25.11 17.37
C LYS A 270 -21.27 25.36 15.90
N GLU A 271 -20.40 24.99 14.98
CA GLU A 271 -20.64 25.16 13.54
C GLU A 271 -21.85 24.35 13.06
N LEU A 272 -22.03 23.12 13.55
CA LEU A 272 -23.22 22.30 13.28
C LEU A 272 -24.51 22.96 13.79
N GLU A 273 -24.46 23.57 15.00
CA GLU A 273 -25.59 24.35 15.54
C GLU A 273 -25.90 25.60 14.68
N ASP A 274 -24.90 26.40 14.38
CA ASP A 274 -25.04 27.63 13.60
C ASP A 274 -25.60 27.36 12.19
N LYS A 275 -25.33 26.18 11.63
CA LYS A 275 -25.86 25.70 10.34
C LYS A 275 -27.24 25.02 10.45
N GLY A 276 -27.77 24.84 11.65
CA GLY A 276 -29.08 24.20 11.88
C GLY A 276 -29.10 22.71 11.53
N LEU A 277 -27.95 22.03 11.57
CA LEU A 277 -27.82 20.60 11.25
C LEU A 277 -28.08 19.69 12.45
N LEU A 278 -28.10 20.23 13.68
CA LEU A 278 -28.32 19.44 14.89
C LEU A 278 -29.81 19.32 15.23
N VAL A 279 -30.19 18.07 15.52
CA VAL A 279 -31.53 17.72 16.00
C VAL A 279 -31.39 17.07 17.38
N GLU A 280 -32.26 17.43 18.31
CA GLU A 280 -32.31 16.77 19.63
C GLU A 280 -33.05 15.43 19.51
N SER A 281 -32.43 14.36 20.01
CA SER A 281 -33.00 13.02 20.06
C SER A 281 -32.65 12.36 21.41
N ARG A 282 -33.67 12.12 22.25
CA ARG A 282 -33.52 11.48 23.57
C ARG A 282 -32.48 12.16 24.47
N GLY A 283 -32.42 13.50 24.41
CA GLY A 283 -31.45 14.31 25.15
C GLY A 283 -30.05 14.39 24.53
N ALA A 284 -29.77 13.67 23.45
CA ALA A 284 -28.53 13.75 22.69
C ALA A 284 -28.69 14.64 21.45
N LYS A 285 -27.60 15.21 20.93
CA LYS A 285 -27.61 15.95 19.67
C LYS A 285 -27.11 15.05 18.53
N ILE A 286 -27.88 14.96 17.48
CA ILE A 286 -27.60 14.14 16.30
C ILE A 286 -27.64 14.98 15.02
N VAL A 287 -26.98 14.52 13.96
CA VAL A 287 -27.26 14.92 12.58
C VAL A 287 -28.10 13.81 11.95
N ASP A 288 -29.27 14.17 11.43
CA ASP A 288 -30.15 13.24 10.74
C ASP A 288 -29.59 12.90 9.36
N LEU A 289 -29.44 11.60 9.08
CA LEU A 289 -28.92 11.06 7.83
C LEU A 289 -29.91 10.07 7.17
N GLU A 290 -31.18 10.06 7.60
CA GLU A 290 -32.19 9.12 7.10
C GLU A 290 -32.43 9.30 5.59
N GLU A 291 -32.40 10.55 5.09
CA GLU A 291 -32.53 10.87 3.66
C GLU A 291 -31.44 10.19 2.81
N PHE A 292 -30.26 9.92 3.40
CA PHE A 292 -29.13 9.24 2.76
C PHE A 292 -29.11 7.73 3.05
N GLY A 293 -30.15 7.17 3.65
CA GLY A 293 -30.26 5.75 3.99
C GLY A 293 -29.32 5.29 5.11
N MET A 294 -28.86 6.20 5.96
CA MET A 294 -27.95 5.93 7.06
C MET A 294 -28.62 6.20 8.41
N ALA A 295 -28.16 5.48 9.44
CA ALA A 295 -28.51 5.82 10.82
C ALA A 295 -28.01 7.23 11.18
N PRO A 296 -28.68 7.97 12.10
CA PRO A 296 -28.26 9.29 12.50
C PRO A 296 -26.84 9.31 13.08
N ALA A 297 -26.11 10.38 12.79
CA ALA A 297 -24.77 10.60 13.33
C ALA A 297 -24.87 11.24 14.74
N LEU A 298 -24.40 10.54 15.76
CA LEU A 298 -24.46 11.01 17.14
C LEU A 298 -23.27 11.95 17.42
N ILE A 299 -23.56 13.23 17.65
CA ILE A 299 -22.55 14.29 17.85
C ILE A 299 -22.22 14.48 19.33
N THR A 300 -23.23 14.65 20.19
CA THR A 300 -23.04 14.72 21.64
C THR A 300 -24.01 13.80 22.37
N LYS A 301 -23.58 13.27 23.53
CA LYS A 301 -24.45 12.52 24.43
C LYS A 301 -25.40 13.45 25.18
N SER A 302 -26.33 12.86 25.97
CA SER A 302 -27.26 13.57 26.84
C SER A 302 -26.59 14.37 27.96
N ASP A 303 -25.36 13.99 28.35
CA ASP A 303 -24.54 14.72 29.32
C ASP A 303 -23.70 15.85 28.67
N GLY A 304 -23.88 16.07 27.37
CA GLY A 304 -23.15 17.08 26.58
C GLY A 304 -21.75 16.66 26.14
N SER A 305 -21.26 15.49 26.54
CA SER A 305 -19.94 15.00 26.11
C SER A 305 -19.93 14.66 24.61
N THR A 306 -18.83 15.00 23.94
CA THR A 306 -18.62 14.73 22.52
C THR A 306 -18.24 13.27 22.27
N LEU A 307 -18.42 12.81 21.02
CA LEU A 307 -18.19 11.43 20.61
C LEU A 307 -17.13 11.32 19.51
N TYR A 308 -16.79 10.09 19.14
CA TYR A 308 -15.80 9.79 18.11
C TYR A 308 -16.06 10.53 16.78
N ILE A 309 -17.30 10.60 16.31
CA ILE A 309 -17.68 11.32 15.08
C ILE A 309 -17.24 12.79 15.11
N THR A 310 -17.48 13.48 16.22
CA THR A 310 -17.11 14.89 16.37
C THR A 310 -15.59 15.09 16.30
N ARG A 311 -14.84 14.13 16.86
CA ARG A 311 -13.38 14.16 16.83
C ARG A 311 -12.84 13.93 15.43
N ASP A 312 -13.40 12.97 14.68
CA ASP A 312 -12.96 12.67 13.32
C ASP A 312 -13.25 13.83 12.36
N ILE A 313 -14.39 14.49 12.51
CA ILE A 313 -14.71 15.73 11.81
C ILE A 313 -13.68 16.83 12.15
N ALA A 314 -13.38 17.03 13.42
CA ALA A 314 -12.39 18.02 13.86
C ALA A 314 -10.99 17.71 13.31
N ALA A 315 -10.60 16.43 13.31
CA ALA A 315 -9.34 15.98 12.73
C ALA A 315 -9.27 16.23 11.23
N ALA A 316 -10.34 15.92 10.49
CA ALA A 316 -10.39 16.14 9.04
C ALA A 316 -10.31 17.64 8.70
N ILE A 317 -11.04 18.50 9.41
CA ILE A 317 -10.99 19.96 9.23
C ILE A 317 -9.60 20.49 9.53
N TYR A 318 -9.00 20.12 10.66
CA TYR A 318 -7.64 20.51 11.01
C TYR A 318 -6.63 20.09 9.93
N ARG A 319 -6.69 18.84 9.47
CA ARG A 319 -5.79 18.31 8.44
C ARG A 319 -5.94 19.05 7.11
N LYS A 320 -7.17 19.39 6.73
CA LYS A 320 -7.40 20.19 5.52
C LYS A 320 -6.78 21.57 5.64
N GLN A 321 -6.98 22.25 6.76
CA GLN A 321 -6.42 23.57 7.03
C GLN A 321 -4.89 23.59 7.11
N HIS A 322 -4.31 22.54 7.72
CA HIS A 322 -2.88 22.46 7.99
C HIS A 322 -2.07 21.93 6.80
N TYR A 323 -2.56 20.87 6.15
CA TYR A 323 -1.83 20.18 5.06
C TYR A 323 -2.34 20.55 3.67
N ASN A 324 -3.55 21.11 3.54
CA ASN A 324 -4.21 21.39 2.26
C ASN A 324 -4.19 20.16 1.32
N PHE A 325 -4.57 19.00 1.83
CA PHE A 325 -4.47 17.74 1.13
C PHE A 325 -5.34 17.67 -0.14
N TYR A 326 -4.85 16.93 -1.14
CA TYR A 326 -5.59 16.46 -2.31
C TYR A 326 -6.45 15.23 -1.95
N LYS A 327 -5.88 14.30 -1.17
CA LYS A 327 -6.59 13.14 -0.60
C LYS A 327 -6.14 12.92 0.84
N ASN A 328 -7.06 12.45 1.68
CA ASN A 328 -6.79 11.96 3.03
C ASN A 328 -7.28 10.51 3.13
N LEU A 329 -6.35 9.56 3.15
CA LEU A 329 -6.60 8.12 3.08
C LEU A 329 -6.57 7.54 4.49
N TYR A 330 -7.64 6.84 4.88
CA TYR A 330 -7.80 6.22 6.19
C TYR A 330 -7.80 4.70 6.06
N ILE A 331 -6.72 4.05 6.49
CA ILE A 331 -6.59 2.59 6.42
C ILE A 331 -7.11 2.01 7.74
N VAL A 332 -8.40 1.73 7.77
CA VAL A 332 -9.15 1.31 8.96
C VAL A 332 -10.01 0.09 8.64
N ALA A 333 -10.21 -0.80 9.65
CA ALA A 333 -10.97 -2.05 9.46
C ALA A 333 -12.41 -1.82 9.00
N SER A 334 -12.93 -2.76 8.20
CA SER A 334 -14.25 -2.69 7.55
C SER A 334 -15.43 -2.54 8.52
N GLN A 335 -15.26 -2.92 9.80
CA GLN A 335 -16.27 -2.69 10.83
C GLN A 335 -16.59 -1.20 11.06
N GLN A 336 -15.71 -0.29 10.62
CA GLN A 336 -15.91 1.16 10.72
C GLN A 336 -16.57 1.77 9.48
N ASN A 337 -17.00 0.98 8.49
CA ASN A 337 -17.58 1.48 7.24
C ASN A 337 -18.71 2.50 7.48
N LEU A 338 -19.70 2.16 8.31
CA LEU A 338 -20.82 3.06 8.59
C LEU A 338 -20.35 4.35 9.27
N HIS A 339 -19.44 4.25 10.21
CA HIS A 339 -18.88 5.40 10.91
C HIS A 339 -18.22 6.39 9.94
N PHE A 340 -17.38 5.89 9.00
CA PHE A 340 -16.76 6.73 7.97
C PHE A 340 -17.79 7.35 7.03
N GLN A 341 -18.77 6.59 6.58
CA GLN A 341 -19.86 7.12 5.74
C GLN A 341 -20.61 8.25 6.44
N GLN A 342 -20.91 8.10 7.74
CA GLN A 342 -21.63 9.10 8.53
C GLN A 342 -20.86 10.40 8.65
N TRP A 343 -19.62 10.38 9.16
CA TRP A 343 -18.90 11.62 9.41
C TRP A 343 -18.45 12.33 8.12
N ILE A 344 -18.13 11.59 7.06
CA ILE A 344 -17.85 12.18 5.74
C ILE A 344 -19.12 12.88 5.21
N LYS A 345 -20.29 12.25 5.33
CA LYS A 345 -21.54 12.88 4.94
C LYS A 345 -21.86 14.12 5.77
N VAL A 346 -21.58 14.11 7.05
CA VAL A 346 -21.74 15.30 7.91
C VAL A 346 -20.83 16.45 7.43
N LEU A 347 -19.58 16.19 7.06
CA LEU A 347 -18.70 17.20 6.45
C LEU A 347 -19.29 17.80 5.17
N GLU A 348 -19.86 16.97 4.28
CA GLU A 348 -20.53 17.44 3.07
C GLU A 348 -21.72 18.33 3.40
N LEU A 349 -22.56 17.94 4.38
CA LEU A 349 -23.70 18.74 4.85
C LEU A 349 -23.27 20.05 5.50
N MET A 350 -22.10 20.08 6.14
CA MET A 350 -21.47 21.30 6.63
C MET A 350 -21.00 22.24 5.50
N GLY A 351 -21.03 21.79 4.24
CA GLY A 351 -20.62 22.57 3.06
C GLY A 351 -19.14 22.45 2.73
N TYR A 352 -18.48 21.42 3.20
CA TYR A 352 -17.08 21.12 2.88
C TYR A 352 -16.99 20.20 1.64
N ASP A 353 -16.90 20.79 0.44
CA ASP A 353 -16.81 20.07 -0.84
C ASP A 353 -15.66 19.05 -0.92
N TRP A 354 -14.61 19.26 -0.13
CA TRP A 354 -13.46 18.35 0.00
C TRP A 354 -13.75 17.14 0.90
N GLY A 355 -14.91 17.03 1.53
CA GLY A 355 -15.30 15.85 2.32
C GLY A 355 -15.15 14.56 1.53
N LYS A 356 -15.46 14.56 0.24
CA LYS A 356 -15.27 13.44 -0.70
C LYS A 356 -13.81 13.00 -0.91
N ASP A 357 -12.85 13.88 -0.57
CA ASP A 357 -11.42 13.58 -0.67
C ASP A 357 -10.90 12.85 0.60
N CYS A 358 -11.75 12.68 1.62
CA CYS A 358 -11.53 11.81 2.76
C CYS A 358 -11.99 10.39 2.40
N ILE A 359 -11.05 9.48 2.19
CA ILE A 359 -11.31 8.17 1.62
C ILE A 359 -11.04 7.08 2.66
N HIS A 360 -12.07 6.35 3.05
CA HIS A 360 -11.92 5.14 3.85
C HIS A 360 -11.42 3.98 2.97
N ILE A 361 -10.32 3.38 3.36
CA ILE A 361 -9.75 2.19 2.73
C ILE A 361 -9.94 1.02 3.69
N PRO A 362 -11.07 0.32 3.58
CA PRO A 362 -11.41 -0.77 4.51
C PRO A 362 -10.53 -1.99 4.27
N PHE A 363 -10.26 -2.72 5.36
CA PHE A 363 -9.61 -4.03 5.29
C PHE A 363 -10.33 -5.06 6.18
N GLY A 364 -10.21 -6.34 5.82
CA GLY A 364 -10.76 -7.47 6.57
C GLY A 364 -9.89 -7.85 7.77
N LEU A 365 -10.37 -8.79 8.58
CA LEU A 365 -9.71 -9.22 9.81
C LEU A 365 -8.66 -10.31 9.58
N VAL A 366 -7.67 -10.37 10.48
CA VAL A 366 -6.75 -11.49 10.64
C VAL A 366 -7.24 -12.35 11.81
N SER A 367 -7.35 -13.65 11.58
CA SER A 367 -7.56 -14.65 12.62
C SER A 367 -6.32 -15.53 12.73
N LEU A 368 -6.19 -16.20 13.88
CA LEU A 368 -5.19 -17.25 14.10
C LEU A 368 -5.86 -18.63 13.95
N GLU A 369 -5.09 -19.66 13.63
CA GLU A 369 -5.59 -21.04 13.57
C GLU A 369 -6.18 -21.48 14.91
N GLU A 370 -5.70 -20.92 16.02
CA GLU A 370 -6.15 -21.20 17.40
C GLU A 370 -7.40 -20.41 17.82
N GLY A 371 -7.98 -19.58 16.92
CA GLY A 371 -9.21 -18.81 17.14
C GLY A 371 -9.03 -17.30 17.20
N THR A 372 -10.10 -16.57 17.58
CA THR A 372 -10.11 -15.11 17.62
C THR A 372 -9.38 -14.53 18.83
N MET A 373 -8.62 -13.48 18.61
CA MET A 373 -7.93 -12.72 19.67
C MET A 373 -8.91 -11.92 20.54
N SER A 374 -8.62 -11.81 21.82
CA SER A 374 -9.36 -10.98 22.76
C SER A 374 -8.45 -10.29 23.76
N THR A 375 -8.29 -8.99 23.63
CA THR A 375 -7.52 -8.17 24.58
C THR A 375 -8.16 -8.10 25.97
N ARG A 376 -9.50 -8.21 26.06
CA ARG A 376 -10.22 -8.20 27.34
C ARG A 376 -9.93 -9.42 28.20
N HIS A 377 -9.60 -10.54 27.59
CA HIS A 377 -9.31 -11.82 28.27
C HIS A 377 -7.83 -12.19 28.23
N GLY A 378 -6.93 -11.26 27.85
CA GLY A 378 -5.49 -11.48 27.84
C GLY A 378 -4.99 -12.46 26.75
N ARG A 379 -5.85 -12.90 25.80
CA ARG A 379 -5.46 -13.75 24.68
C ARG A 379 -4.98 -12.91 23.50
N VAL A 380 -3.71 -12.53 23.54
CA VAL A 380 -3.10 -11.65 22.52
C VAL A 380 -1.78 -12.24 22.05
N VAL A 381 -1.56 -12.26 20.74
CA VAL A 381 -0.28 -12.59 20.13
C VAL A 381 0.42 -11.29 19.75
N PHE A 382 1.54 -10.99 20.41
CA PHE A 382 2.32 -9.79 20.15
C PHE A 382 2.92 -9.83 18.74
N LEU A 383 2.82 -8.75 18.01
CA LEU A 383 3.36 -8.68 16.64
C LEU A 383 4.87 -8.87 16.63
N GLU A 384 5.59 -8.32 17.63
CA GLU A 384 7.02 -8.49 17.76
C GLU A 384 7.43 -9.96 17.89
N GLU A 385 6.67 -10.75 18.66
CA GLU A 385 6.94 -12.20 18.82
C GLU A 385 6.76 -12.94 17.49
N VAL A 386 5.74 -12.58 16.71
CA VAL A 386 5.52 -13.14 15.37
C VAL A 386 6.70 -12.83 14.46
N LEU A 387 7.15 -11.56 14.42
CA LEU A 387 8.28 -11.15 13.57
C LEU A 387 9.57 -11.84 14.00
N ARG A 388 9.88 -11.93 15.30
CA ARG A 388 11.06 -12.64 15.81
C ARG A 388 11.03 -14.13 15.45
N LYS A 389 9.90 -14.78 15.64
CA LYS A 389 9.72 -16.19 15.28
C LYS A 389 9.88 -16.44 13.77
N ALA A 390 9.40 -15.50 12.93
CA ALA A 390 9.62 -15.58 11.48
C ALA A 390 11.11 -15.50 11.14
N VAL A 391 11.84 -14.60 11.77
CA VAL A 391 13.30 -14.46 11.59
C VAL A 391 14.05 -15.73 12.04
N GLU A 392 13.73 -16.26 13.22
CA GLU A 392 14.35 -17.48 13.76
C GLU A 392 14.13 -18.69 12.84
N LYS A 393 12.87 -18.94 12.44
CA LYS A 393 12.53 -20.03 11.51
C LYS A 393 13.23 -19.89 10.17
N THR A 394 13.31 -18.65 9.65
CA THR A 394 14.02 -18.37 8.40
C THR A 394 15.52 -18.63 8.54
N LYS A 395 16.11 -18.25 9.67
CA LYS A 395 17.52 -18.52 9.95
C LYS A 395 17.83 -20.02 9.93
N ASP A 396 17.00 -20.83 10.57
CA ASP A 396 17.16 -22.29 10.57
C ASP A 396 17.10 -22.88 9.15
N ILE A 397 16.17 -22.38 8.31
CA ILE A 397 16.06 -22.81 6.90
C ILE A 397 17.32 -22.42 6.11
N ILE A 398 17.79 -21.19 6.26
CA ILE A 398 18.96 -20.66 5.55
C ILE A 398 20.23 -21.43 5.93
N LEU A 399 20.43 -21.69 7.21
CA LEU A 399 21.58 -22.46 7.70
C LEU A 399 21.57 -23.92 7.19
N THR A 400 20.40 -24.55 7.13
CA THR A 400 20.25 -25.92 6.59
C THR A 400 20.60 -25.98 5.10
N ARG A 401 20.45 -24.88 4.36
CA ARG A 401 20.84 -24.77 2.94
C ARG A 401 22.32 -24.42 2.71
N GLY A 402 23.10 -24.27 3.77
CA GLY A 402 24.55 -24.07 3.68
C GLY A 402 24.99 -22.63 3.41
N VAL A 403 24.15 -21.64 3.67
CA VAL A 403 24.53 -20.22 3.58
C VAL A 403 25.51 -19.87 4.72
N ASN A 404 26.52 -19.06 4.42
CA ASN A 404 27.54 -18.64 5.40
C ASN A 404 26.87 -17.95 6.62
N THR A 405 27.30 -18.34 7.82
CA THR A 405 26.79 -17.83 9.10
C THR A 405 26.83 -16.32 9.25
N ASP A 406 27.86 -15.66 8.68
CA ASP A 406 28.04 -14.20 8.79
C ASP A 406 26.95 -13.40 8.05
N LEU A 407 26.36 -13.99 7.00
CA LEU A 407 25.26 -13.39 6.23
C LEU A 407 23.87 -13.84 6.72
N ALA A 408 23.82 -14.95 7.46
CA ALA A 408 22.57 -15.58 7.84
C ALA A 408 21.68 -14.67 8.71
N ASP A 409 22.26 -13.86 9.59
CA ASP A 409 21.50 -12.99 10.49
C ASP A 409 20.78 -11.86 9.75
N ASP A 410 21.47 -11.18 8.81
CA ASP A 410 20.84 -10.10 8.05
C ASP A 410 19.85 -10.61 7.02
N VAL A 411 20.21 -11.70 6.31
CA VAL A 411 19.31 -12.32 5.33
C VAL A 411 18.06 -12.88 6.01
N SER A 412 18.20 -13.53 7.18
CA SER A 412 17.05 -14.07 7.91
C SER A 412 16.09 -12.98 8.39
N LYS A 413 16.59 -11.79 8.75
CA LYS A 413 15.73 -10.63 9.08
C LYS A 413 14.97 -10.15 7.84
N GLN A 414 15.68 -9.91 6.73
CA GLN A 414 15.09 -9.41 5.49
C GLN A 414 14.03 -10.40 4.96
N VAL A 415 14.34 -11.68 4.96
CA VAL A 415 13.45 -12.72 4.42
C VAL A 415 12.31 -13.06 5.38
N GLY A 416 12.59 -13.20 6.68
CA GLY A 416 11.58 -13.55 7.67
C GLY A 416 10.53 -12.46 7.83
N ILE A 417 10.96 -11.20 7.95
CA ILE A 417 10.05 -10.05 8.03
C ILE A 417 9.33 -9.84 6.69
N GLY A 418 10.07 -9.93 5.57
CA GLY A 418 9.52 -9.85 4.23
C GLY A 418 8.44 -10.90 3.96
N ALA A 419 8.61 -12.12 4.46
CA ALA A 419 7.61 -13.18 4.33
C ALA A 419 6.29 -12.84 5.02
N VAL A 420 6.35 -12.26 6.23
CA VAL A 420 5.17 -11.81 6.98
C VAL A 420 4.47 -10.67 6.26
N ILE A 421 5.21 -9.64 5.81
CA ILE A 421 4.65 -8.51 5.06
C ILE A 421 4.01 -8.98 3.76
N PHE A 422 4.70 -9.84 3.01
CA PHE A 422 4.21 -10.34 1.73
C PHE A 422 2.92 -11.12 1.88
N GLN A 423 2.82 -12.00 2.88
CA GLN A 423 1.60 -12.77 3.15
C GLN A 423 0.40 -11.85 3.42
N GLU A 424 0.61 -10.76 4.16
CA GLU A 424 -0.43 -9.77 4.41
C GLU A 424 -0.90 -9.09 3.13
N LEU A 425 0.07 -8.63 2.31
CA LEU A 425 -0.21 -7.85 1.11
C LEU A 425 -0.60 -8.69 -0.10
N ALA A 426 -0.34 -10.00 -0.12
CA ALA A 426 -0.77 -10.91 -1.19
C ALA A 426 -2.28 -11.19 -1.16
N ASN A 427 -2.91 -11.02 0.01
CA ASN A 427 -4.34 -11.15 0.14
C ASN A 427 -5.05 -9.87 -0.31
N ASN A 428 -6.18 -10.01 -1.01
CA ASN A 428 -7.06 -8.87 -1.24
C ASN A 428 -7.43 -8.24 0.12
N ARG A 429 -7.21 -6.92 0.26
CA ARG A 429 -7.33 -6.22 1.55
C ARG A 429 -8.70 -6.35 2.22
N ILE A 430 -9.78 -6.49 1.46
CA ILE A 430 -11.16 -6.57 2.00
C ILE A 430 -11.46 -7.95 2.60
N LYS A 431 -10.75 -9.00 2.16
CA LYS A 431 -11.00 -10.36 2.62
C LYS A 431 -10.39 -10.62 4.00
N ASP A 432 -11.14 -11.29 4.85
CA ASP A 432 -10.60 -11.90 6.07
C ASP A 432 -9.70 -13.07 5.71
N TYR A 433 -8.65 -13.32 6.50
CA TYR A 433 -7.81 -14.48 6.31
C TYR A 433 -7.27 -15.04 7.64
N THR A 434 -6.83 -16.29 7.61
CA THR A 434 -6.20 -16.95 8.75
C THR A 434 -4.68 -17.02 8.54
N PHE A 435 -3.93 -16.48 9.51
CA PHE A 435 -2.48 -16.51 9.54
C PHE A 435 -1.97 -17.94 9.72
N SER A 436 -1.05 -18.39 8.85
CA SER A 436 -0.48 -19.75 8.87
C SER A 436 1.02 -19.71 8.64
N TRP A 437 1.78 -20.31 9.58
CA TRP A 437 3.24 -20.41 9.49
C TRP A 437 3.72 -21.22 8.28
N ASP A 438 3.03 -22.31 7.94
CA ASP A 438 3.43 -23.20 6.86
C ASP A 438 3.34 -22.53 5.48
N LYS A 439 2.41 -21.57 5.34
CA LYS A 439 2.25 -20.82 4.10
C LYS A 439 3.27 -19.69 3.95
N ILE A 440 3.63 -19.02 5.03
CA ILE A 440 4.43 -17.80 5.02
C ILE A 440 5.89 -18.07 4.63
N LEU A 441 6.50 -19.11 5.19
CA LEU A 441 7.92 -19.42 5.05
C LEU A 441 8.21 -20.46 3.95
N ASN A 442 7.29 -20.65 3.03
CA ASN A 442 7.54 -21.51 1.88
C ASN A 442 8.39 -20.78 0.84
N PHE A 443 9.48 -21.40 0.39
CA PHE A 443 10.36 -20.91 -0.67
C PHE A 443 9.93 -21.36 -2.08
N GLU A 444 8.85 -22.09 -2.17
CA GLU A 444 8.24 -22.55 -3.40
C GLU A 444 6.82 -21.95 -3.51
N GLY A 445 6.43 -21.56 -4.73
CA GLY A 445 5.12 -20.98 -4.98
C GLY A 445 5.05 -19.47 -4.87
N GLU A 446 3.86 -18.92 -4.59
CA GLU A 446 3.56 -17.47 -4.64
C GLU A 446 3.82 -16.78 -3.29
N THR A 447 5.08 -16.77 -2.84
CA THR A 447 5.49 -16.28 -1.53
C THR A 447 6.57 -15.21 -1.59
N GLY A 448 6.72 -14.42 -0.52
CA GLY A 448 7.79 -13.42 -0.39
C GLY A 448 9.19 -14.05 -0.54
N PRO A 449 9.51 -15.12 0.20
CA PRO A 449 10.78 -15.81 0.06
C PRO A 449 11.09 -16.31 -1.34
N TYR A 450 10.10 -16.76 -2.10
CA TYR A 450 10.26 -17.16 -3.51
C TYR A 450 10.70 -15.98 -4.39
N VAL A 451 10.03 -14.83 -4.25
CA VAL A 451 10.35 -13.62 -5.02
C VAL A 451 11.73 -13.08 -4.63
N GLN A 452 12.04 -13.03 -3.32
CA GLN A 452 13.34 -12.60 -2.80
C GLN A 452 14.48 -13.53 -3.27
N TYR A 453 14.25 -14.85 -3.27
CA TYR A 453 15.21 -15.81 -3.79
C TYR A 453 15.44 -15.64 -5.29
N THR A 454 14.39 -15.36 -6.06
CA THR A 454 14.51 -15.08 -7.50
C THR A 454 15.34 -13.81 -7.75
N HIS A 455 15.14 -12.75 -6.96
CA HIS A 455 15.98 -11.56 -6.97
C HIS A 455 17.45 -11.88 -6.68
N ALA A 456 17.73 -12.61 -5.60
CA ALA A 456 19.09 -12.99 -5.22
C ALA A 456 19.79 -13.87 -6.28
N ARG A 457 19.06 -14.77 -6.95
CA ARG A 457 19.54 -15.56 -8.10
C ARG A 457 19.94 -14.67 -9.26
N ALA A 458 19.09 -13.72 -9.66
CA ALA A 458 19.38 -12.76 -10.72
C ALA A 458 20.62 -11.92 -10.37
N ALA A 459 20.73 -11.43 -9.12
CA ALA A 459 21.90 -10.71 -8.65
C ALA A 459 23.18 -11.57 -8.70
N SER A 460 23.10 -12.88 -8.41
CA SER A 460 24.22 -13.80 -8.53
C SER A 460 24.68 -13.99 -9.99
N ILE A 461 23.76 -14.11 -10.92
CA ILE A 461 24.07 -14.21 -12.35
C ILE A 461 24.80 -12.95 -12.83
N LEU A 462 24.32 -11.76 -12.43
CA LEU A 462 24.95 -10.49 -12.78
C LEU A 462 26.37 -10.36 -12.20
N ARG A 463 26.62 -10.83 -10.97
CA ARG A 463 27.99 -10.87 -10.41
C ARG A 463 28.92 -11.78 -11.19
N ASN A 464 28.42 -12.92 -11.64
CA ASN A 464 29.22 -13.87 -12.42
C ASN A 464 29.53 -13.39 -13.85
N GLY A 465 28.70 -12.50 -14.41
CA GLY A 465 28.89 -11.83 -15.70
C GLY A 465 29.18 -10.35 -15.60
N GLU A 466 29.82 -9.88 -14.51
CA GLU A 466 29.94 -8.46 -14.16
C GLU A 466 30.60 -7.61 -15.25
N ASN A 467 31.66 -8.13 -15.88
CA ASN A 467 32.38 -7.40 -16.91
C ASN A 467 31.52 -7.15 -18.15
N GLU A 468 30.91 -8.20 -18.66
CA GLU A 468 30.06 -8.13 -19.86
C GLU A 468 28.79 -7.31 -19.57
N PHE A 469 28.24 -7.40 -18.36
CA PHE A 469 27.10 -6.58 -17.95
C PHE A 469 27.45 -5.08 -17.91
N LYS A 470 28.61 -4.71 -17.33
CA LYS A 470 29.09 -3.32 -17.30
C LYS A 470 29.34 -2.77 -18.69
N GLU A 471 29.93 -3.57 -19.57
CA GLU A 471 30.12 -3.20 -20.98
C GLU A 471 28.78 -2.99 -21.68
N ALA A 472 27.84 -3.93 -21.55
CA ALA A 472 26.51 -3.83 -22.16
C ALA A 472 25.75 -2.58 -21.70
N LYS A 473 25.82 -2.25 -20.41
CA LYS A 473 25.18 -1.05 -19.87
C LYS A 473 25.82 0.25 -20.37
N LYS A 474 27.15 0.25 -20.57
CA LYS A 474 27.90 1.42 -21.04
C LYS A 474 27.70 1.66 -22.55
N ASP A 475 27.59 0.60 -23.32
CA ASP A 475 27.49 0.61 -24.79
C ASP A 475 26.18 -0.02 -25.25
N PHE A 476 25.07 0.46 -24.67
CA PHE A 476 23.75 -0.11 -24.86
C PHE A 476 23.31 -0.13 -26.33
N ASP A 477 23.62 0.93 -27.08
CA ASP A 477 23.22 1.09 -28.48
C ASP A 477 23.84 0.04 -29.42
N ASN A 478 24.92 -0.61 -29.00
CA ASN A 478 25.59 -1.66 -29.78
C ASN A 478 25.24 -3.08 -29.30
N VAL A 479 24.34 -3.22 -28.32
CA VAL A 479 23.89 -4.55 -27.86
C VAL A 479 23.02 -5.23 -28.92
N LYS A 480 23.26 -6.51 -29.14
CA LYS A 480 22.56 -7.33 -30.16
C LYS A 480 21.31 -7.98 -29.54
N PHE A 481 20.18 -7.29 -29.59
CA PHE A 481 18.92 -7.79 -29.03
C PHE A 481 18.33 -9.00 -29.79
N GLU A 482 18.80 -9.28 -30.99
CA GLU A 482 18.44 -10.48 -31.75
C GLU A 482 18.68 -11.80 -30.98
N TYR A 483 19.58 -11.80 -30.00
CA TYR A 483 19.87 -12.96 -29.15
C TYR A 483 18.82 -13.22 -28.04
N ILE A 484 17.87 -12.33 -27.84
CA ILE A 484 16.82 -12.46 -26.79
C ILE A 484 15.42 -12.35 -27.39
N MET A 485 15.22 -12.89 -28.59
CA MET A 485 13.93 -12.93 -29.29
C MET A 485 13.11 -14.18 -29.01
N SER A 486 13.56 -15.05 -28.11
CA SER A 486 12.80 -16.24 -27.72
C SER A 486 11.47 -15.87 -27.09
N GLU A 487 10.52 -16.79 -27.09
CA GLU A 487 9.21 -16.58 -26.49
C GLU A 487 9.33 -16.28 -24.97
N ALA A 488 10.25 -16.97 -24.26
CA ALA A 488 10.48 -16.75 -22.84
C ALA A 488 11.05 -15.35 -22.57
N ALA A 489 12.02 -14.88 -23.37
CA ALA A 489 12.61 -13.55 -23.26
C ALA A 489 11.59 -12.45 -23.59
N TYR A 490 10.81 -12.64 -24.65
CA TYR A 490 9.75 -11.69 -25.05
C TYR A 490 8.66 -11.56 -23.98
N MET A 491 8.15 -12.67 -23.45
CA MET A 491 7.12 -12.66 -22.41
C MET A 491 7.61 -11.99 -21.12
N LEU A 492 8.86 -12.25 -20.72
CA LEU A 492 9.47 -11.57 -19.58
C LEU A 492 9.59 -10.06 -19.83
N SER A 493 10.06 -9.65 -21.01
CA SER A 493 10.17 -8.22 -21.37
C SER A 493 8.81 -7.53 -21.41
N LYS A 494 7.78 -8.19 -21.93
CA LYS A 494 6.40 -7.68 -21.95
C LYS A 494 5.82 -7.48 -20.55
N LEU A 495 6.09 -8.41 -19.63
CA LEU A 495 5.73 -8.22 -18.22
C LEU A 495 6.48 -7.02 -17.63
N ILE A 496 7.79 -6.93 -17.80
CA ILE A 496 8.58 -5.80 -17.27
C ILE A 496 8.05 -4.46 -17.80
N TYR A 497 7.73 -4.37 -19.09
CA TYR A 497 7.13 -3.18 -19.70
C TYR A 497 5.86 -2.71 -18.99
N GLY A 498 5.02 -3.63 -18.52
CA GLY A 498 3.75 -3.32 -17.83
C GLY A 498 3.89 -2.75 -16.41
N PHE A 499 5.09 -2.73 -15.82
CA PHE A 499 5.27 -2.34 -14.42
C PHE A 499 4.73 -0.94 -14.07
N PRO A 500 4.98 0.13 -14.86
CA PRO A 500 4.47 1.47 -14.57
C PRO A 500 2.93 1.51 -14.45
N ASP A 501 2.23 0.78 -15.30
CA ASP A 501 0.77 0.74 -15.29
C ASP A 501 0.22 -0.06 -14.11
N VAL A 502 0.89 -1.13 -13.71
CA VAL A 502 0.59 -1.90 -12.51
C VAL A 502 0.70 -1.04 -11.25
N VAL A 503 1.73 -0.18 -11.16
CA VAL A 503 1.89 0.75 -10.03
C VAL A 503 0.73 1.75 -9.99
N LYS A 504 0.33 2.32 -11.14
CA LYS A 504 -0.81 3.25 -11.24
C LYS A 504 -2.12 2.56 -10.85
N GLU A 505 -2.40 1.36 -11.38
CA GLU A 505 -3.59 0.58 -11.04
C GLU A 505 -3.65 0.29 -9.54
N SER A 506 -2.53 -0.08 -8.92
CA SER A 506 -2.46 -0.33 -7.49
C SER A 506 -2.80 0.93 -6.66
N ALA A 507 -2.35 2.12 -7.10
CA ALA A 507 -2.69 3.39 -6.47
C ALA A 507 -4.17 3.74 -6.63
N GLU A 508 -4.72 3.62 -7.84
CA GLU A 508 -6.11 3.94 -8.15
C GLU A 508 -7.09 3.07 -7.36
N ARG A 509 -6.76 1.79 -7.19
CA ARG A 509 -7.58 0.81 -6.47
C ARG A 509 -7.24 0.70 -4.99
N TYR A 510 -6.20 1.41 -4.52
CA TYR A 510 -5.68 1.30 -3.15
C TYR A 510 -5.39 -0.16 -2.76
N GLU A 511 -4.83 -0.95 -3.68
CA GLU A 511 -4.75 -2.41 -3.54
C GLU A 511 -3.31 -2.92 -3.79
N PRO A 512 -2.48 -3.03 -2.74
CA PRO A 512 -1.11 -3.54 -2.86
C PRO A 512 -1.01 -4.97 -3.41
N SER A 513 -2.06 -5.79 -3.29
CA SER A 513 -2.05 -7.17 -3.81
C SER A 513 -1.91 -7.24 -5.33
N ILE A 514 -2.14 -6.15 -6.03
CA ILE A 514 -1.86 -6.04 -7.47
C ILE A 514 -0.36 -6.14 -7.73
N ILE A 515 0.46 -5.43 -6.93
CA ILE A 515 1.92 -5.48 -7.04
C ILE A 515 2.45 -6.85 -6.61
N THR A 516 1.94 -7.44 -5.52
CA THR A 516 2.42 -8.76 -5.07
C THR A 516 2.23 -9.82 -6.13
N ARG A 517 1.06 -9.89 -6.75
CA ARG A 517 0.79 -10.83 -7.85
C ARG A 517 1.69 -10.58 -9.04
N TYR A 518 1.81 -9.33 -9.44
CA TYR A 518 2.63 -8.97 -10.59
C TYR A 518 4.11 -9.34 -10.41
N ILE A 519 4.73 -9.07 -9.25
CA ILE A 519 6.14 -9.46 -9.04
C ILE A 519 6.33 -10.98 -8.93
N VAL A 520 5.30 -11.73 -8.54
CA VAL A 520 5.31 -13.21 -8.64
C VAL A 520 5.31 -13.63 -10.11
N ASP A 521 4.47 -13.02 -10.96
CA ASP A 521 4.43 -13.31 -12.39
C ASP A 521 5.78 -13.01 -13.06
N VAL A 522 6.40 -11.87 -12.71
CA VAL A 522 7.76 -11.52 -13.20
C VAL A 522 8.79 -12.55 -12.72
N ALA A 523 8.73 -12.97 -11.45
CA ALA A 523 9.64 -13.97 -10.91
C ALA A 523 9.47 -15.35 -11.59
N GLN A 524 8.24 -15.75 -11.87
CA GLN A 524 7.95 -17.00 -12.60
C GLN A 524 8.44 -16.93 -14.04
N ALA A 525 8.18 -15.81 -14.75
CA ALA A 525 8.65 -15.61 -16.11
C ALA A 525 10.18 -15.58 -16.19
N PHE A 526 10.85 -14.92 -15.22
CA PHE A 526 12.31 -14.95 -15.12
C PHE A 526 12.86 -16.36 -14.86
N ASN A 527 12.25 -17.12 -13.96
CA ASN A 527 12.70 -18.49 -13.69
C ASN A 527 12.49 -19.40 -14.90
N ARG A 528 11.42 -19.20 -15.69
CA ARG A 528 11.23 -19.88 -16.98
C ARG A 528 12.33 -19.52 -17.98
N PHE A 529 12.61 -18.23 -18.18
CA PHE A 529 13.69 -17.77 -19.05
C PHE A 529 15.04 -18.35 -18.63
N TYR A 530 15.34 -18.36 -17.32
CA TYR A 530 16.56 -18.94 -16.75
C TYR A 530 16.68 -20.44 -16.98
N HIS A 531 15.56 -21.17 -16.94
CA HIS A 531 15.51 -22.61 -17.16
C HIS A 531 15.68 -22.97 -18.65
N ASP A 532 14.99 -22.22 -19.52
CA ASP A 532 14.92 -22.50 -20.96
C ASP A 532 16.18 -22.04 -21.70
N GLU A 533 16.90 -21.04 -21.14
CA GLU A 533 18.07 -20.45 -21.78
C GLU A 533 19.31 -20.43 -20.88
N HIS A 534 20.44 -20.86 -21.46
CA HIS A 534 21.72 -20.69 -20.80
C HIS A 534 22.16 -19.21 -20.90
N ILE A 535 22.35 -18.53 -19.75
CA ILE A 535 22.63 -17.08 -19.73
C ILE A 535 24.12 -16.77 -19.87
N LEU A 536 24.97 -17.47 -19.11
CA LEU A 536 26.42 -17.26 -19.09
C LEU A 536 27.11 -18.07 -20.19
N VAL A 537 26.72 -17.78 -21.45
CA VAL A 537 27.26 -18.43 -22.67
C VAL A 537 28.66 -17.93 -23.03
N GLU A 538 29.37 -18.63 -23.93
CA GLU A 538 30.70 -18.21 -24.41
C GLU A 538 30.63 -17.01 -25.35
N ASN A 539 29.55 -16.91 -26.17
CA ASN A 539 29.34 -15.77 -27.06
C ASN A 539 29.11 -14.49 -26.22
N VAL A 540 30.05 -13.56 -26.31
CA VAL A 540 30.06 -12.31 -25.51
C VAL A 540 28.86 -11.42 -25.85
N GLU A 541 28.46 -11.29 -27.11
CA GLU A 541 27.36 -10.42 -27.52
C GLU A 541 26.01 -10.99 -27.07
N GLU A 542 25.81 -12.30 -27.18
CA GLU A 542 24.64 -12.99 -26.63
C GLU A 542 24.57 -12.85 -25.10
N LYS A 543 25.72 -13.03 -24.42
CA LYS A 543 25.81 -12.88 -22.95
C LYS A 543 25.43 -11.47 -22.53
N LYS A 544 25.91 -10.43 -23.22
CA LYS A 544 25.57 -9.03 -22.96
C LYS A 544 24.05 -8.78 -23.01
N ALA A 545 23.39 -9.22 -24.07
CA ALA A 545 21.95 -9.07 -24.25
C ALA A 545 21.16 -9.79 -23.13
N LYS A 546 21.52 -11.05 -22.83
CA LYS A 546 20.88 -11.83 -21.77
C LYS A 546 21.06 -11.23 -20.38
N LEU A 547 22.26 -10.69 -20.07
CA LEU A 547 22.53 -10.05 -18.78
C LEU A 547 21.71 -8.75 -18.60
N LEU A 548 21.44 -7.98 -19.65
CA LEU A 548 20.55 -6.83 -19.56
C LEU A 548 19.11 -7.24 -19.22
N LEU A 549 18.60 -8.33 -19.80
CA LEU A 549 17.28 -8.84 -19.46
C LEU A 549 17.20 -9.36 -18.02
N VAL A 550 18.26 -10.06 -17.55
CA VAL A 550 18.39 -10.47 -16.14
C VAL A 550 18.36 -9.25 -15.22
N TYR A 551 19.09 -8.20 -15.57
CA TYR A 551 19.12 -6.95 -14.79
C TYR A 551 17.75 -6.30 -14.74
N ALA A 552 17.06 -6.21 -15.88
CA ALA A 552 15.73 -5.61 -15.95
C ALA A 552 14.71 -6.36 -15.07
N ALA A 553 14.72 -7.69 -15.10
CA ALA A 553 13.88 -8.51 -14.24
C ALA A 553 14.22 -8.33 -12.75
N MET A 554 15.50 -8.36 -12.40
CA MET A 554 15.98 -8.13 -11.03
C MET A 554 15.55 -6.75 -10.50
N GLN A 555 15.74 -5.69 -11.31
CA GLN A 555 15.40 -4.33 -10.92
C GLN A 555 13.90 -4.14 -10.75
N THR A 556 13.07 -4.72 -11.62
CA THR A 556 11.62 -4.68 -11.54
C THR A 556 11.12 -5.37 -10.26
N ILE A 557 11.65 -6.56 -9.95
CA ILE A 557 11.34 -7.27 -8.71
C ILE A 557 11.75 -6.43 -7.49
N ARG A 558 12.95 -5.84 -7.50
CA ARG A 558 13.45 -4.96 -6.42
C ARG A 558 12.53 -3.76 -6.20
N ASN A 559 12.13 -3.07 -7.27
CA ASN A 559 11.24 -1.92 -7.18
C ASN A 559 9.86 -2.33 -6.64
N GLY A 560 9.29 -3.44 -7.11
CA GLY A 560 8.03 -3.97 -6.60
C GLY A 560 8.10 -4.35 -5.12
N LEU A 561 9.15 -5.04 -4.68
CA LEU A 561 9.36 -5.35 -3.26
C LEU A 561 9.50 -4.07 -2.41
N LYS A 562 10.23 -3.05 -2.90
CA LYS A 562 10.38 -1.75 -2.22
C LYS A 562 9.04 -1.05 -2.01
N LEU A 563 8.13 -1.10 -3.00
CA LEU A 563 6.77 -0.56 -2.88
C LEU A 563 5.92 -1.29 -1.85
N LEU A 564 6.18 -2.57 -1.62
CA LEU A 564 5.55 -3.37 -0.58
C LEU A 564 6.20 -3.18 0.80
N GLY A 565 7.31 -2.44 0.90
CA GLY A 565 8.09 -2.30 2.14
C GLY A 565 8.91 -3.54 2.48
N ILE A 566 9.30 -4.32 1.49
CA ILE A 566 10.06 -5.57 1.63
C ILE A 566 11.48 -5.37 1.07
N ASP A 567 12.47 -5.83 1.81
CA ASP A 567 13.86 -5.81 1.36
C ASP A 567 14.12 -6.85 0.25
N ALA A 568 15.02 -6.52 -0.67
CA ALA A 568 15.45 -7.38 -1.75
C ALA A 568 16.90 -7.84 -1.54
N PRO A 569 17.15 -8.97 -0.84
CA PRO A 569 18.51 -9.44 -0.58
C PRO A 569 19.23 -9.82 -1.88
N GLU A 570 20.49 -9.47 -1.98
CA GLU A 570 21.31 -9.82 -3.14
C GLU A 570 21.96 -11.21 -3.01
N ARG A 571 21.98 -11.76 -1.81
CA ARG A 571 22.52 -13.09 -1.49
C ARG A 571 21.56 -13.82 -0.56
N MET A 572 21.32 -15.04 -0.88
CA MET A 572 20.39 -15.91 -0.14
C MET A 572 20.89 -17.36 -0.16
#